data_1c579b5ba3dfd5f98c278df95723e1cc
#
_entry.id   1c579b5ba3dfd5f98c278df95723e1cc
#
_cell.length_a   1.000
_cell.length_b   1.000
_cell.length_c   1.000
_cell.angle_alpha   90.00
_cell.angle_beta   90.00
_cell.angle_gamma   90.00
#
_symmetry.space_group_name_H-M   'P 1'
#
loop_
_entity.id
_entity.type
_entity.pdbx_description
1 polymer ?
#
loop_
_entity_poly.entity_id
_entity_poly.type
_entity_poly.pdbx_seq_one_letter_code
_entity_poly.pdbx_strand_id
1 'polypeptide(L)'
;MMIRIASAVLSLAGLLALVSGIAFWSGIGLNLLALHMLLGLLAVGALWTIGIGQAFSSSGSWIIAASALILGILTIAIGLYQSSLLVGALHWVIEVVHLTLGILTIGLGHMGAVRYRKSTAGSR
;
A
#
# COMPACT_ATOMS: atom_id res chain seq x y z
N MET A 1 -4.34 -9.46 17.44
CA MET A 1 -3.76 -10.43 16.48
C MET A 1 -3.87 -9.94 15.05
N MET A 2 -5.04 -9.55 14.58
CA MET A 2 -5.32 -9.11 13.20
C MET A 2 -4.37 -8.01 12.68
N ILE A 3 -4.16 -6.92 13.42
CA ILE A 3 -3.27 -5.81 12.99
C ILE A 3 -1.80 -6.23 12.88
N ARG A 4 -1.34 -7.19 13.67
CA ARG A 4 0.03 -7.72 13.54
C ARG A 4 0.20 -8.51 12.24
N ILE A 5 -0.79 -9.33 11.89
CA ILE A 5 -0.80 -10.09 10.63
C ILE A 5 -0.89 -9.12 9.45
N ALA A 6 -1.81 -8.17 9.48
CA ALA A 6 -1.94 -7.16 8.44
C ALA A 6 -0.64 -6.36 8.25
N SER A 7 0.04 -5.98 9.34
CA SER A 7 1.33 -5.28 9.26
C SER A 7 2.44 -6.14 8.65
N ALA A 8 2.47 -7.43 8.94
CA ALA A 8 3.45 -8.36 8.34
C ALA A 8 3.17 -8.58 6.84
N VAL A 9 1.89 -8.78 6.47
CA VAL A 9 1.46 -8.90 5.07
C VAL A 9 1.79 -7.63 4.29
N LEU A 10 1.47 -6.45 4.85
CA LEU A 10 1.79 -5.16 4.23
C LEU A 10 3.30 -5.03 3.96
N SER A 11 4.13 -5.36 4.96
CA SER A 11 5.58 -5.23 4.83
C SER A 11 6.14 -6.19 3.77
N LEU A 12 5.74 -7.45 3.81
CA LEU A 12 6.25 -8.46 2.89
C LEU A 12 5.73 -8.24 1.46
N ALA A 13 4.40 -8.16 1.29
CA ALA A 13 3.79 -7.97 -0.01
C ALA A 13 4.13 -6.61 -0.61
N GLY A 14 4.14 -5.54 0.20
CA GLY A 14 4.52 -4.20 -0.24
C GLY A 14 5.97 -4.11 -0.69
N LEU A 15 6.91 -4.72 0.05
CA LEU A 15 8.32 -4.74 -0.32
C LEU A 15 8.54 -5.53 -1.63
N LEU A 16 7.92 -6.71 -1.76
CA LEU A 16 8.04 -7.52 -2.97
C LEU A 16 7.40 -6.83 -4.18
N ALA A 17 6.25 -6.16 -3.99
CA ALA A 17 5.64 -5.35 -5.03
C ALA A 17 6.55 -4.18 -5.44
N LEU A 18 7.17 -3.50 -4.47
CA LEU A 18 8.09 -2.38 -4.74
C LEU A 18 9.31 -2.84 -5.55
N VAL A 19 9.96 -3.92 -5.12
CA VAL A 19 11.15 -4.48 -5.81
C VAL A 19 10.80 -4.93 -7.22
N SER A 20 9.69 -5.65 -7.40
CA SER A 20 9.25 -6.08 -8.74
C SER A 20 8.86 -4.90 -9.64
N GLY A 21 8.21 -3.87 -9.09
CA GLY A 21 7.88 -2.66 -9.84
C GLY A 21 9.12 -1.92 -10.35
N ILE A 22 10.16 -1.79 -9.53
CA ILE A 22 11.45 -1.20 -9.95
C ILE A 22 12.13 -2.08 -11.02
N ALA A 23 12.07 -3.41 -10.89
CA ALA A 23 12.62 -4.32 -11.89
C ALA A 23 11.91 -4.15 -13.24
N PHE A 24 10.56 -4.01 -13.23
CA PHE A 24 9.79 -3.78 -14.47
C PHE A 24 10.15 -2.48 -15.18
N TRP A 25 10.44 -1.42 -14.43
CA TRP A 25 10.96 -0.17 -15.00
C TRP A 25 12.26 -0.39 -15.79
N SER A 26 13.07 -1.34 -15.37
CA SER A 26 14.30 -1.75 -16.09
C SER A 26 14.04 -2.81 -17.18
N GLY A 27 12.78 -3.17 -17.45
CA GLY A 27 12.41 -4.21 -18.42
C GLY A 27 12.63 -5.65 -17.93
N ILE A 28 12.92 -5.84 -16.63
CA ILE A 28 13.24 -7.15 -16.05
C ILE A 28 11.97 -7.76 -15.42
N GLY A 29 11.70 -9.03 -15.73
CA GLY A 29 10.68 -9.82 -15.03
C GLY A 29 9.24 -9.47 -15.41
N LEU A 30 8.97 -8.88 -16.58
CA LEU A 30 7.62 -8.49 -17.04
C LEU A 30 6.61 -9.66 -17.05
N ASN A 31 7.09 -10.91 -17.16
CA ASN A 31 6.26 -12.11 -17.03
C ASN A 31 5.69 -12.29 -15.60
N LEU A 32 6.18 -11.57 -14.60
CA LEU A 32 5.71 -11.57 -13.21
C LEU A 32 4.71 -10.45 -12.91
N LEU A 33 4.19 -9.77 -13.94
CA LEU A 33 3.24 -8.65 -13.76
C LEU A 33 2.00 -9.08 -12.95
N ALA A 34 1.44 -10.25 -13.22
CA ALA A 34 0.30 -10.77 -12.48
C ALA A 34 0.61 -10.98 -10.98
N LEU A 35 1.83 -11.44 -10.67
CA LEU A 35 2.29 -11.57 -9.29
C LEU A 35 2.45 -10.19 -8.62
N HIS A 36 3.02 -9.21 -9.31
CA HIS A 36 3.11 -7.83 -8.81
C HIS A 36 1.73 -7.25 -8.49
N MET A 37 0.76 -7.45 -9.38
CA MET A 37 -0.63 -6.99 -9.15
C MET A 37 -1.25 -7.66 -7.91
N LEU A 38 -1.06 -8.97 -7.74
CA LEU A 38 -1.53 -9.70 -6.56
C LEU A 38 -0.89 -9.17 -5.27
N LEU A 39 0.44 -8.97 -5.28
CA LEU A 39 1.17 -8.40 -4.14
C LEU A 39 0.69 -6.98 -3.80
N GLY A 40 0.43 -6.16 -4.81
CA GLY A 40 -0.14 -4.83 -4.63
C GLY A 40 -1.52 -4.86 -3.98
N LEU A 41 -2.40 -5.75 -4.44
CA LEU A 41 -3.74 -5.94 -3.84
C LEU A 41 -3.66 -6.43 -2.39
N LEU A 42 -2.74 -7.36 -2.08
CA LEU A 42 -2.51 -7.83 -0.71
C LEU A 42 -2.00 -6.69 0.19
N ALA A 43 -1.08 -5.86 -0.30
CA ALA A 43 -0.57 -4.71 0.43
C ALA A 43 -1.68 -3.68 0.71
N VAL A 44 -2.51 -3.35 -0.27
CA VAL A 44 -3.65 -2.42 -0.09
C VAL A 44 -4.71 -3.03 0.83
N GLY A 45 -5.03 -4.31 0.70
CA GLY A 45 -5.96 -5.00 1.61
C GLY A 45 -5.48 -4.98 3.06
N ALA A 46 -4.18 -5.17 3.27
CA ALA A 46 -3.55 -5.04 4.58
C ALA A 46 -3.60 -3.60 5.11
N LEU A 47 -3.34 -2.58 4.26
CA LEU A 47 -3.49 -1.17 4.60
C LEU A 47 -4.92 -0.87 5.05
N TRP A 48 -5.94 -1.32 4.32
CA TRP A 48 -7.35 -1.12 4.67
C TRP A 48 -7.72 -1.83 5.98
N THR A 49 -7.20 -3.03 6.22
CA THR A 49 -7.40 -3.73 7.50
C THR A 49 -6.85 -2.92 8.68
N ILE A 50 -5.69 -2.29 8.52
CA ILE A 50 -5.10 -1.39 9.53
C ILE A 50 -5.95 -0.13 9.67
N GLY A 51 -6.42 0.46 8.55
CA GLY A 51 -7.31 1.63 8.53
C GLY A 51 -8.63 1.36 9.26
N ILE A 52 -9.26 0.22 9.01
CA ILE A 52 -10.48 -0.22 9.72
C ILE A 52 -10.20 -0.35 11.23
N GLY A 53 -9.08 -0.97 11.62
CA GLY A 53 -8.66 -1.01 13.02
C GLY A 53 -8.53 0.36 13.66
N GLN A 54 -8.02 1.35 12.92
CA GLN A 54 -7.95 2.75 13.38
C GLN A 54 -9.34 3.40 13.50
N ALA A 55 -10.25 3.13 12.58
CA ALA A 55 -11.60 3.70 12.61
C ALA A 55 -12.41 3.24 13.82
N PHE A 56 -12.28 1.97 14.21
CA PHE A 56 -13.09 1.36 15.27
C PHE A 56 -12.36 1.24 16.62
N SER A 57 -11.14 1.74 16.75
CA SER A 57 -10.43 1.80 18.02
C SER A 57 -10.85 3.01 18.84
N SER A 58 -11.03 2.88 20.14
CA SER A 58 -11.39 3.96 21.06
C SER A 58 -10.39 5.13 21.07
N SER A 59 -9.13 4.85 20.76
CA SER A 59 -8.05 5.84 20.61
C SER A 59 -7.50 5.90 19.18
N GLY A 60 -8.29 5.44 18.21
CA GLY A 60 -7.94 5.42 16.82
C GLY A 60 -7.99 6.78 16.14
N SER A 61 -7.72 6.80 14.86
CA SER A 61 -7.70 8.02 14.04
C SER A 61 -8.50 7.83 12.76
N TRP A 62 -9.59 8.55 12.66
CA TRP A 62 -10.39 8.62 11.43
C TRP A 62 -9.61 9.21 10.26
N ILE A 63 -8.64 10.11 10.54
CA ILE A 63 -7.76 10.66 9.50
C ILE A 63 -6.91 9.54 8.89
N ILE A 64 -6.30 8.68 9.71
CA ILE A 64 -5.53 7.54 9.21
C ILE A 64 -6.44 6.57 8.44
N ALA A 65 -7.64 6.29 8.93
CA ALA A 65 -8.60 5.43 8.27
C ALA A 65 -9.01 5.96 6.89
N ALA A 66 -9.40 7.23 6.81
CA ALA A 66 -9.77 7.88 5.56
C ALA A 66 -8.59 7.96 4.58
N SER A 67 -7.40 8.32 5.08
CA SER A 67 -6.18 8.36 4.26
C SER A 67 -5.82 6.97 3.71
N ALA A 68 -5.97 5.90 4.51
CA ALA A 68 -5.74 4.53 4.07
C ALA A 68 -6.71 4.12 2.96
N LEU A 69 -7.99 4.50 3.07
CA LEU A 69 -9.00 4.21 2.05
C LEU A 69 -8.66 4.92 0.73
N ILE A 70 -8.45 6.23 0.79
CA ILE A 70 -8.16 7.05 -0.40
C ILE A 70 -6.86 6.60 -1.06
N LEU A 71 -5.79 6.44 -0.29
CA LEU A 71 -4.48 6.04 -0.79
C LEU A 71 -4.54 4.66 -1.45
N GLY A 72 -5.24 3.69 -0.85
CA GLY A 72 -5.40 2.36 -1.41
C GLY A 72 -6.17 2.38 -2.74
N ILE A 73 -7.25 3.16 -2.84
CA ILE A 73 -8.01 3.34 -4.09
C ILE A 73 -7.11 3.94 -5.17
N LEU A 74 -6.36 5.00 -4.87
CA LEU A 74 -5.47 5.65 -5.81
C LEU A 74 -4.35 4.71 -6.28
N THR A 75 -3.75 3.95 -5.35
CA THR A 75 -2.69 3.00 -5.68
C THR A 75 -3.18 1.92 -6.65
N ILE A 76 -4.37 1.35 -6.41
CA ILE A 76 -4.98 0.36 -7.31
C ILE A 76 -5.34 0.99 -8.64
N ALA A 77 -6.03 2.13 -8.65
CA ALA A 77 -6.49 2.78 -9.87
C ALA A 77 -5.31 3.14 -10.77
N ILE A 78 -4.28 3.81 -10.24
CA ILE A 78 -3.08 4.14 -11.04
C ILE A 78 -2.37 2.86 -11.49
N GLY A 79 -2.23 1.84 -10.64
CA GLY A 79 -1.58 0.58 -11.01
C GLY A 79 -2.29 -0.15 -12.16
N LEU A 80 -3.63 -0.15 -12.18
CA LEU A 80 -4.42 -0.79 -13.24
C LEU A 80 -4.39 -0.02 -14.57
N TYR A 81 -4.39 1.31 -14.51
CA TYR A 81 -4.53 2.16 -15.69
C TYR A 81 -3.21 2.78 -16.17
N GLN A 82 -2.08 2.58 -15.45
CA GLN A 82 -0.82 3.24 -15.77
C GLN A 82 -0.35 3.02 -17.21
N SER A 83 -0.58 1.83 -17.80
CA SER A 83 -0.19 1.54 -19.19
C SER A 83 -0.93 2.37 -20.24
N SER A 84 -2.09 2.92 -19.88
CA SER A 84 -2.90 3.79 -20.74
C SER A 84 -2.76 5.28 -20.43
N LEU A 85 -2.08 5.62 -19.32
CA LEU A 85 -1.90 7.00 -18.89
C LEU A 85 -0.56 7.55 -19.37
N LEU A 86 -0.56 8.80 -19.87
CA LEU A 86 0.63 9.52 -20.33
C LEU A 86 1.51 8.68 -21.26
N VAL A 87 0.88 8.01 -22.25
CA VAL A 87 1.59 7.18 -23.23
C VAL A 87 2.63 8.00 -23.99
N GLY A 88 3.84 7.46 -24.19
CA GLY A 88 4.94 8.11 -24.89
C GLY A 88 5.99 8.70 -23.94
N ALA A 89 6.58 9.84 -24.31
CA ALA A 89 7.73 10.42 -23.62
C ALA A 89 7.49 10.79 -22.14
N LEU A 90 6.23 10.95 -21.72
CA LEU A 90 5.86 11.31 -20.35
C LEU A 90 5.40 10.10 -19.51
N HIS A 91 5.46 8.87 -20.03
CA HIS A 91 5.00 7.69 -19.33
C HIS A 91 5.74 7.46 -17.99
N TRP A 92 7.02 7.79 -17.93
CA TRP A 92 7.82 7.69 -16.70
C TRP A 92 7.21 8.48 -15.52
N VAL A 93 6.46 9.56 -15.79
CA VAL A 93 5.81 10.36 -14.73
C VAL A 93 4.78 9.50 -13.99
N ILE A 94 3.97 8.72 -14.73
CA ILE A 94 2.95 7.88 -14.10
C ILE A 94 3.59 6.71 -13.34
N GLU A 95 4.72 6.19 -13.82
CA GLU A 95 5.50 5.16 -13.12
C GLU A 95 6.03 5.68 -11.79
N VAL A 96 6.58 6.90 -11.76
CA VAL A 96 7.04 7.58 -10.53
C VAL A 96 5.88 7.85 -9.58
N VAL A 97 4.71 8.29 -10.10
CA VAL A 97 3.51 8.49 -9.29
C VAL A 97 3.08 7.19 -8.64
N HIS A 98 3.00 6.10 -9.41
CA HIS A 98 2.62 4.78 -8.89
C HIS A 98 3.62 4.26 -7.83
N LEU A 99 4.92 4.40 -8.09
CA LEU A 99 5.98 4.05 -7.14
C LEU A 99 5.82 4.83 -5.82
N THR A 100 5.58 6.14 -5.91
CA THR A 100 5.37 7.01 -4.75
C THR A 100 4.15 6.58 -3.94
N LEU A 101 3.03 6.27 -4.61
CA LEU A 101 1.83 5.74 -3.95
C LEU A 101 2.10 4.42 -3.23
N GLY A 102 2.89 3.53 -3.82
CA GLY A 102 3.31 2.27 -3.18
C GLY A 102 4.12 2.51 -1.90
N ILE A 103 5.09 3.43 -1.94
CA ILE A 103 5.90 3.81 -0.77
C ILE A 103 5.01 4.42 0.32
N LEU A 104 4.10 5.32 -0.04
CA LEU A 104 3.16 5.94 0.90
C LEU A 104 2.21 4.90 1.52
N THR A 105 1.76 3.91 0.74
CA THR A 105 0.93 2.78 1.22
C THR A 105 1.63 2.02 2.34
N ILE A 106 2.90 1.67 2.16
CA ILE A 106 3.70 0.99 3.18
C ILE A 106 3.91 1.89 4.41
N GLY A 107 4.28 3.15 4.18
CA GLY A 107 4.56 4.12 5.26
C GLY A 107 3.32 4.40 6.12
N LEU A 108 2.18 4.68 5.50
CA LEU A 108 0.93 4.95 6.20
C LEU A 108 0.45 3.72 7.00
N GLY A 109 0.56 2.53 6.40
CA GLY A 109 0.18 1.30 7.07
C GLY A 109 1.08 1.00 8.29
N HIS A 110 2.38 1.22 8.16
CA HIS A 110 3.30 1.10 9.30
C HIS A 110 2.96 2.09 10.43
N MET A 111 2.76 3.35 10.10
CA MET A 111 2.38 4.38 11.07
C MET A 111 1.05 4.02 11.77
N GLY A 112 0.04 3.59 11.01
CA GLY A 112 -1.24 3.13 11.55
C GLY A 112 -1.10 1.94 12.48
N ALA A 113 -0.32 0.93 12.11
CA ALA A 113 -0.11 -0.26 12.93
C ALA A 113 0.65 0.04 14.23
N VAL A 114 1.66 0.91 14.19
CA VAL A 114 2.40 1.35 15.39
C VAL A 114 1.49 2.12 16.32
N ARG A 115 0.71 3.08 15.80
CA ARG A 115 -0.25 3.86 16.59
C ARG A 115 -1.28 2.96 17.28
N TYR A 116 -1.88 2.02 16.53
CA TYR A 116 -2.84 1.06 17.07
C TYR A 116 -2.26 0.26 18.24
N ARG A 117 -1.03 -0.26 18.09
CA ARG A 117 -0.37 -1.04 19.14
C ARG A 117 -0.09 -0.23 20.41
N LYS A 118 0.33 1.03 20.27
CA LYS A 118 0.56 1.93 21.40
C LYS A 118 -0.72 2.22 22.16
N SER A 119 -1.83 2.46 21.46
CA SER A 119 -3.12 2.76 22.07
C SER A 119 -3.68 1.59 22.87
N THR A 120 -3.51 0.35 22.38
CA THR A 120 -3.99 -0.85 23.07
C THR A 120 -3.09 -1.30 24.24
N ALA A 121 -1.84 -0.87 24.27
CA ALA A 121 -0.91 -1.16 25.38
C ALA A 121 -1.11 -0.22 26.57
N GLY A 122 -1.50 1.04 26.33
CA GLY A 122 -1.75 2.03 27.39
C GLY A 122 -3.09 1.91 28.12
N SER A 123 -3.98 1.02 27.63
CA SER A 123 -5.30 0.74 28.23
C SER A 123 -5.32 -0.43 29.21
N ARG A 124 -4.16 -1.02 29.51
CA ARG A 124 -3.97 -2.09 30.50
C ARG A 124 -3.25 -1.57 31.73
#